data_c514fc366adfa49d150286f703cb70f8
#
_entry.id   c514fc366adfa49d150286f703cb70f8
#
_cell.length_a   1.000
_cell.length_b   1.000
_cell.length_c   1.000
_cell.angle_alpha   90.00
_cell.angle_beta   90.00
_cell.angle_gamma   90.00
#
_symmetry.space_group_name_H-M   'P 1'
#
loop_
_entity.id
_entity.type
_entity.pdbx_description
1 polymer ?
#
loop_
_entity_poly.entity_id
_entity_poly.type
_entity_poly.pdbx_seq_one_letter_code
_entity_poly.pdbx_strand_id
1 'polypeptide(L)'
;MQFDVAVIGLGAMGSAALFQLARRGLKVIGLERFQPGHDKGSSHGESRAIRLGYFEHPSYVPLARRAYENWAELERLTGETVLTKTGVLEIGKPGSVIFNGSLEASRLHGLEHEVLVAAEMRQRYPQFTLPDDYMTV
;
A
#
# COMPACT_ATOMS: atom_id res chain seq x y z
N MET A 1 30.13 21.92 -6.81
CA MET A 1 29.14 21.62 -5.73
C MET A 1 29.31 20.14 -5.41
N GLN A 2 29.43 19.78 -4.12
CA GLN A 2 29.64 18.37 -3.69
C GLN A 2 28.36 17.87 -3.03
N PHE A 3 27.93 16.66 -3.35
CA PHE A 3 26.78 15.97 -2.79
C PHE A 3 27.26 14.72 -2.04
N ASP A 4 26.53 14.35 -0.98
CA ASP A 4 26.78 13.12 -0.22
C ASP A 4 26.20 11.90 -0.93
N VAL A 5 25.03 12.06 -1.57
CA VAL A 5 24.31 10.98 -2.26
C VAL A 5 23.69 11.50 -3.56
N ALA A 6 23.75 10.69 -4.60
CA ALA A 6 22.98 10.87 -5.84
C ALA A 6 21.95 9.71 -5.97
N VAL A 7 20.68 10.09 -6.19
CA VAL A 7 19.59 9.14 -6.45
C VAL A 7 19.27 9.18 -7.94
N ILE A 8 19.42 8.05 -8.61
CA ILE A 8 19.18 7.92 -10.06
C ILE A 8 17.81 7.29 -10.28
N GLY A 9 16.93 8.02 -10.94
CA GLY A 9 15.52 7.68 -11.16
C GLY A 9 14.63 8.18 -10.01
N LEU A 10 13.67 9.06 -10.31
CA LEU A 10 12.78 9.68 -9.34
C LEU A 10 11.32 9.18 -9.47
N GLY A 11 11.15 7.89 -9.76
CA GLY A 11 9.88 7.20 -9.56
C GLY A 11 9.51 7.12 -8.07
N ALA A 12 8.49 6.36 -7.70
CA ALA A 12 8.02 6.26 -6.31
C ALA A 12 9.13 5.92 -5.32
N MET A 13 10.00 4.95 -5.66
CA MET A 13 11.08 4.52 -4.76
C MET A 13 12.19 5.56 -4.66
N GLY A 14 12.62 6.12 -5.79
CA GLY A 14 13.72 7.10 -5.81
C GLY A 14 13.33 8.43 -5.19
N SER A 15 12.13 8.93 -5.45
CA SER A 15 11.63 10.16 -4.82
C SER A 15 11.48 10.00 -3.31
N ALA A 16 10.97 8.86 -2.84
CA ALA A 16 10.89 8.56 -1.41
C ALA A 16 12.28 8.48 -0.76
N ALA A 17 13.24 7.82 -1.42
CA ALA A 17 14.63 7.76 -0.94
C ALA A 17 15.27 9.16 -0.87
N LEU A 18 15.13 9.96 -1.93
CA LEU A 18 15.65 11.33 -1.97
C LEU A 18 15.08 12.19 -0.84
N PHE A 19 13.76 12.13 -0.63
CA PHE A 19 13.06 12.84 0.44
C PHE A 19 13.58 12.43 1.83
N GLN A 20 13.69 11.14 2.09
CA GLN A 20 14.14 10.64 3.40
C GLN A 20 15.62 10.94 3.68
N LEU A 21 16.47 10.93 2.66
CA LEU A 21 17.88 11.31 2.78
C LEU A 21 18.04 12.82 3.07
N ALA A 22 17.29 13.64 2.35
CA ALA A 22 17.28 15.11 2.57
C ALA A 22 16.81 15.44 3.99
N ARG A 23 15.78 14.79 4.49
CA ARG A 23 15.28 14.95 5.88
C ARG A 23 16.30 14.59 6.95
N ARG A 24 17.25 13.72 6.64
CA ARG A 24 18.36 13.35 7.53
C ARG A 24 19.52 14.36 7.45
N GLY A 25 19.37 15.46 6.72
CA GLY A 25 20.36 16.52 6.60
C GLY A 25 21.48 16.24 5.58
N LEU A 26 21.35 15.20 4.78
CA LEU A 26 22.33 14.92 3.73
C LEU A 26 22.15 15.86 2.54
N LYS A 27 23.26 16.24 1.91
CA LYS A 27 23.26 16.95 0.63
C LYS A 27 23.00 15.95 -0.49
N VAL A 28 21.78 15.94 -0.99
CA VAL A 28 21.36 14.95 -1.97
C VAL A 28 21.05 15.60 -3.32
N ILE A 29 21.25 14.84 -4.40
CA ILE A 29 20.83 15.21 -5.73
C ILE A 29 20.00 14.06 -6.33
N GLY A 30 18.86 14.39 -6.94
CA GLY A 30 18.05 13.46 -7.71
C GLY A 30 18.28 13.68 -9.20
N LEU A 31 18.48 12.60 -9.94
CA LEU A 31 18.66 12.59 -11.39
C LEU A 31 17.51 11.81 -12.02
N GLU A 32 16.74 12.48 -12.86
CA GLU A 32 15.63 11.87 -13.60
C GLU A 32 15.81 12.17 -15.10
N ARG A 33 15.53 11.19 -15.92
CA ARG A 33 15.61 11.31 -17.38
C ARG A 33 14.47 12.15 -17.95
N PHE A 34 13.31 12.11 -17.30
CA PHE A 34 12.07 12.75 -17.75
C PHE A 34 11.63 13.82 -16.74
N GLN A 35 10.50 14.46 -17.01
CA GLN A 35 9.91 15.38 -16.05
C GLN A 35 9.38 14.62 -14.81
N PRO A 36 9.41 15.22 -13.61
CA PRO A 36 8.73 14.65 -12.46
C PRO A 36 7.25 14.40 -12.76
N GLY A 37 6.75 13.22 -12.36
CA GLY A 37 5.37 12.81 -12.64
C GLY A 37 5.12 12.26 -14.05
N HIS A 38 6.17 11.93 -14.80
CA HIS A 38 6.05 11.35 -16.14
C HIS A 38 5.35 9.98 -16.15
N ASP A 39 4.85 9.58 -17.30
CA ASP A 39 4.14 8.31 -17.56
C ASP A 39 5.06 7.16 -18.05
N LYS A 40 6.38 7.32 -17.98
CA LYS A 40 7.38 6.39 -18.55
C LYS A 40 7.85 5.32 -17.55
N GLY A 41 7.33 5.35 -16.34
CA GLY A 41 7.70 4.39 -15.29
C GLY A 41 6.50 3.59 -14.78
N SER A 42 6.76 2.56 -13.95
CA SER A 42 5.71 1.74 -13.33
C SER A 42 4.89 2.46 -12.26
N SER A 43 5.35 3.62 -11.81
CA SER A 43 4.66 4.40 -10.76
C SER A 43 3.55 5.31 -11.29
N HIS A 44 3.45 5.49 -12.61
CA HIS A 44 2.42 6.36 -13.20
C HIS A 44 1.01 5.75 -13.07
N GLY A 45 0.00 6.59 -13.19
CA GLY A 45 -1.43 6.21 -13.14
C GLY A 45 -2.20 7.10 -12.17
N GLU A 46 -3.53 7.04 -12.26
CA GLU A 46 -4.41 7.90 -11.47
C GLU A 46 -4.43 7.54 -9.98
N SER A 47 -4.28 6.26 -9.67
CA SER A 47 -4.30 5.78 -8.28
C SER A 47 -3.39 4.58 -8.06
N ARG A 48 -3.13 4.29 -6.79
CA ARG A 48 -2.45 3.10 -6.30
C ARG A 48 -3.16 2.61 -5.04
N ALA A 49 -3.11 1.31 -4.81
CA ALA A 49 -3.65 0.70 -3.61
C ALA A 49 -2.53 0.35 -2.63
N ILE A 50 -2.81 0.56 -1.34
CA ILE A 50 -2.03 0.05 -0.22
C ILE A 50 -2.97 -0.72 0.69
N ARG A 51 -2.55 -1.87 1.20
CA ARG A 51 -3.33 -2.69 2.12
C ARG A 51 -2.47 -3.19 3.27
N LEU A 52 -3.08 -3.51 4.40
CA LEU A 52 -2.40 -4.11 5.55
C LEU A 52 -2.49 -5.64 5.54
N GLY A 53 -3.63 -6.21 5.16
CA GLY A 53 -3.85 -7.65 5.09
C GLY A 53 -3.11 -8.28 3.91
N TYR A 54 -1.79 -8.35 3.98
CA TYR A 54 -0.97 -8.94 2.92
C TYR A 54 -1.08 -10.46 2.92
N PHE A 55 -1.72 -11.01 1.89
CA PHE A 55 -1.87 -12.46 1.74
C PHE A 55 -0.59 -13.16 1.29
N GLU A 56 0.33 -12.44 0.68
CA GLU A 56 1.59 -12.98 0.17
C GLU A 56 2.51 -13.43 1.31
N HIS A 57 2.63 -12.65 2.36
CA HIS A 57 3.38 -13.00 3.55
C HIS A 57 3.16 -11.99 4.69
N PRO A 58 2.96 -12.44 5.95
CA PRO A 58 2.71 -11.54 7.09
C PRO A 58 3.83 -10.53 7.37
N SER A 59 5.07 -10.82 6.98
CA SER A 59 6.20 -9.88 7.18
C SER A 59 6.06 -8.54 6.46
N TYR A 60 5.15 -8.43 5.50
CA TYR A 60 4.85 -7.15 4.85
C TYR A 60 4.04 -6.19 5.71
N VAL A 61 3.31 -6.70 6.72
CA VAL A 61 2.44 -5.88 7.57
C VAL A 61 3.20 -4.77 8.30
N PRO A 62 4.36 -5.00 8.95
CA PRO A 62 5.13 -3.92 9.56
C PRO A 62 5.58 -2.85 8.56
N LEU A 63 5.98 -3.25 7.36
CA LEU A 63 6.37 -2.32 6.30
C LEU A 63 5.17 -1.48 5.82
N ALA A 64 4.01 -2.12 5.64
CA ALA A 64 2.78 -1.43 5.25
C ALA A 64 2.31 -0.46 6.35
N ARG A 65 2.36 -0.84 7.64
CA ARG A 65 2.08 0.08 8.75
C ARG A 65 2.99 1.31 8.70
N ARG A 66 4.29 1.10 8.50
CA ARG A 66 5.23 2.21 8.36
C ARG A 66 4.93 3.08 7.14
N ALA A 67 4.48 2.48 6.05
CA ALA A 67 4.06 3.23 4.86
C ALA A 67 2.83 4.12 5.15
N TYR A 68 1.82 3.62 5.87
CA TYR A 68 0.68 4.44 6.30
C TYR A 68 1.09 5.64 7.17
N GLU A 69 2.03 5.44 8.11
CA GLU A 69 2.59 6.53 8.92
C GLU A 69 3.29 7.58 8.05
N ASN A 70 4.11 7.13 7.08
CA ASN A 70 4.83 8.02 6.17
C ASN A 70 3.87 8.81 5.26
N TRP A 71 2.79 8.19 4.78
CA TRP A 71 1.75 8.87 4.00
C TRP A 71 1.02 9.93 4.83
N ALA A 72 0.60 9.59 6.05
CA ALA A 72 -0.02 10.55 6.95
C ALA A 72 0.91 11.72 7.30
N GLU A 73 2.21 11.46 7.45
CA GLU A 73 3.20 12.53 7.64
C GLU A 73 3.32 13.42 6.41
N LEU A 74 3.33 12.84 5.21
CA LEU A 74 3.39 13.58 3.95
C LEU A 74 2.18 14.50 3.80
N GLU A 75 0.96 13.99 4.05
CA GLU A 75 -0.27 14.79 4.07
C GLU A 75 -0.17 15.98 5.03
N ARG A 76 0.32 15.75 6.23
CA ARG A 76 0.51 16.83 7.21
C ARG A 76 1.53 17.88 6.75
N LEU A 77 2.57 17.49 6.03
CA LEU A 77 3.61 18.40 5.54
C LEU A 77 3.18 19.20 4.32
N THR A 78 2.37 18.61 3.47
CA THR A 78 1.95 19.24 2.19
C THR A 78 0.61 19.95 2.29
N GLY A 79 -0.24 19.55 3.23
CA GLY A 79 -1.65 19.98 3.30
C GLY A 79 -2.55 19.31 2.28
N GLU A 80 -2.02 18.35 1.51
CA GLU A 80 -2.76 17.62 0.48
C GLU A 80 -3.23 16.26 1.00
N THR A 81 -4.43 15.84 0.59
CA THR A 81 -4.92 14.48 0.86
C THR A 81 -4.47 13.56 -0.26
N VAL A 82 -3.59 12.61 0.05
CA VAL A 82 -3.02 11.67 -0.94
C VAL A 82 -3.40 10.22 -0.66
N LEU A 83 -3.94 9.92 0.53
CA LEU A 83 -4.34 8.57 0.93
C LEU A 83 -5.76 8.54 1.51
N THR A 84 -6.66 7.83 0.84
CA THR A 84 -8.01 7.57 1.36
C THR A 84 -8.10 6.14 1.86
N LYS A 85 -8.43 5.98 3.15
CA LYS A 85 -8.63 4.65 3.76
C LYS A 85 -10.03 4.17 3.45
N THR A 86 -10.14 3.17 2.59
CA THR A 86 -11.42 2.60 2.14
C THR A 86 -11.71 1.20 2.69
N GLY A 87 -10.73 0.59 3.33
CA GLY A 87 -10.76 -0.85 3.63
C GLY A 87 -10.37 -1.69 2.41
N VAL A 88 -10.37 -2.99 2.59
CA VAL A 88 -10.08 -3.97 1.54
C VAL A 88 -10.97 -5.19 1.73
N LEU A 89 -11.37 -5.82 0.67
CA LEU A 89 -12.07 -7.09 0.65
C LEU A 89 -11.17 -8.13 -0.03
N GLU A 90 -10.58 -9.01 0.77
CA GLU A 90 -9.75 -10.10 0.27
C GLU A 90 -10.63 -11.35 0.10
N ILE A 91 -11.03 -11.60 -1.13
CA ILE A 91 -12.04 -12.60 -1.48
C ILE A 91 -11.36 -13.86 -2.00
N GLY A 92 -11.69 -15.01 -1.41
CA GLY A 92 -11.13 -16.28 -1.84
C GLY A 92 -11.87 -17.49 -1.26
N LYS A 93 -11.56 -18.68 -1.75
CA LYS A 93 -12.05 -19.91 -1.12
C LYS A 93 -11.28 -20.18 0.17
N PRO A 94 -11.93 -20.79 1.19
CA PRO A 94 -11.19 -21.38 2.31
C PRO A 94 -10.09 -22.31 1.80
N GLY A 95 -8.87 -22.16 2.33
CA GLY A 95 -7.69 -22.87 1.84
C GLY A 95 -6.92 -22.17 0.71
N SER A 96 -7.46 -21.14 0.07
CA SER A 96 -6.73 -20.37 -0.93
C SER A 96 -5.65 -19.48 -0.29
N VAL A 97 -4.62 -19.14 -1.05
CA VAL A 97 -3.53 -18.25 -0.62
C VAL A 97 -4.08 -16.88 -0.21
N ILE A 98 -5.04 -16.34 -0.98
CA ILE A 98 -5.61 -15.01 -0.71
C ILE A 98 -6.35 -15.03 0.64
N PHE A 99 -7.34 -15.88 0.81
CA PHE A 99 -8.15 -15.92 2.03
C PHE A 99 -7.32 -16.28 3.26
N ASN A 100 -6.57 -17.40 3.20
CA ASN A 100 -5.81 -17.88 4.34
C ASN A 100 -4.66 -16.93 4.68
N GLY A 101 -3.93 -16.42 3.68
CA GLY A 101 -2.82 -15.50 3.90
C GLY A 101 -3.26 -14.18 4.51
N SER A 102 -4.37 -13.58 4.04
CA SER A 102 -4.93 -12.36 4.63
C SER A 102 -5.40 -12.58 6.06
N LEU A 103 -6.07 -13.70 6.33
CA LEU A 103 -6.54 -14.07 7.67
C LEU A 103 -5.36 -14.32 8.63
N GLU A 104 -4.32 -15.03 8.18
CA GLU A 104 -3.09 -15.25 8.93
C GLU A 104 -2.38 -13.93 9.25
N ALA A 105 -2.16 -13.08 8.26
CA ALA A 105 -1.54 -11.77 8.43
C ALA A 105 -2.33 -10.91 9.42
N SER A 106 -3.65 -10.90 9.31
CA SER A 106 -4.53 -10.14 10.18
C SER A 106 -4.46 -10.62 11.64
N ARG A 107 -4.52 -11.94 11.85
CA ARG A 107 -4.44 -12.53 13.20
C ARG A 107 -3.07 -12.33 13.83
N LEU A 108 -2.00 -12.61 13.10
CA LEU A 108 -0.63 -12.51 13.61
C LEU A 108 -0.27 -11.09 14.03
N HIS A 109 -0.74 -10.09 13.31
CA HIS A 109 -0.43 -8.70 13.55
C HIS A 109 -1.55 -7.92 14.26
N GLY A 110 -2.63 -8.59 14.69
CA GLY A 110 -3.75 -7.94 15.38
C GLY A 110 -4.39 -6.84 14.53
N LEU A 111 -4.57 -7.09 13.23
CA LEU A 111 -5.30 -6.16 12.38
C LEU A 111 -6.80 -6.31 12.65
N GLU A 112 -7.50 -5.18 12.70
CA GLU A 112 -8.95 -5.18 12.72
C GLU A 112 -9.48 -5.80 11.43
N HIS A 113 -10.27 -6.86 11.54
CA HIS A 113 -10.80 -7.60 10.41
C HIS A 113 -12.09 -8.33 10.77
N GLU A 114 -12.88 -8.61 9.77
CA GLU A 114 -14.05 -9.48 9.83
C GLU A 114 -13.88 -10.61 8.83
N VAL A 115 -14.56 -11.74 9.10
CA VAL A 115 -14.65 -12.84 8.14
C VAL A 115 -16.12 -12.99 7.75
N LEU A 116 -16.40 -12.82 6.47
CA LEU A 116 -17.74 -12.86 5.92
C LEU A 116 -17.92 -14.07 4.99
N VAL A 117 -19.03 -14.79 5.14
CA VAL A 117 -19.46 -15.77 4.17
C VAL A 117 -20.16 -15.13 2.97
N ALA A 118 -20.31 -15.85 1.87
CA ALA A 118 -20.89 -15.31 0.64
C ALA A 118 -22.29 -14.69 0.83
N ALA A 119 -23.11 -15.26 1.74
CA ALA A 119 -24.44 -14.73 2.04
C ALA A 119 -24.37 -13.34 2.72
N GLU A 120 -23.46 -13.16 3.68
CA GLU A 120 -23.23 -11.88 4.36
C GLU A 120 -22.64 -10.84 3.41
N MET A 121 -21.74 -11.28 2.53
CA MET A 121 -21.19 -10.42 1.48
C MET A 121 -22.29 -9.88 0.55
N ARG A 122 -23.17 -10.73 0.08
CA ARG A 122 -24.32 -10.31 -0.78
C ARG A 122 -25.23 -9.31 -0.08
N GLN A 123 -25.42 -9.45 1.23
CA GLN A 123 -26.24 -8.55 2.01
C GLN A 123 -25.57 -7.17 2.22
N ARG A 124 -24.29 -7.16 2.60
CA ARG A 124 -23.54 -5.93 2.94
C ARG A 124 -22.98 -5.21 1.72
N TYR A 125 -22.63 -5.95 0.68
CA TYR A 125 -21.98 -5.48 -0.53
C TYR A 125 -22.70 -6.05 -1.78
N PRO A 126 -23.94 -5.65 -2.05
CA PRO A 126 -24.79 -6.26 -3.09
C PRO A 126 -24.25 -6.09 -4.52
N GLN A 127 -23.26 -5.18 -4.71
CA GLN A 127 -22.56 -5.01 -5.97
C GLN A 127 -21.61 -6.18 -6.31
N PHE A 128 -21.30 -7.05 -5.34
CA PHE A 128 -20.45 -8.24 -5.56
C PHE A 128 -21.30 -9.51 -5.55
N THR A 129 -21.17 -10.30 -6.61
CA THR A 129 -21.79 -11.65 -6.70
C THR A 129 -20.72 -12.69 -6.47
N LEU A 130 -20.78 -13.38 -5.34
CA LEU A 130 -19.83 -14.44 -4.98
C LEU A 130 -20.48 -15.82 -5.03
N PRO A 131 -19.76 -16.87 -5.50
CA PRO A 131 -20.16 -18.25 -5.28
C PRO A 131 -20.26 -18.57 -3.79
N ASP A 132 -21.15 -19.52 -3.44
CA ASP A 132 -21.44 -19.84 -2.03
C ASP A 132 -20.24 -20.43 -1.25
N ASP A 133 -19.27 -20.98 -1.94
CA ASP A 133 -18.04 -21.55 -1.38
C ASP A 133 -16.90 -20.53 -1.21
N TYR A 134 -17.16 -19.24 -1.44
CA TYR A 134 -16.21 -18.14 -1.22
C TYR A 134 -16.43 -17.45 0.12
N MET A 135 -15.34 -16.95 0.68
CA MET A 135 -15.32 -16.14 1.90
C MET A 135 -14.48 -14.87 1.67
N THR A 136 -14.63 -13.94 2.58
CA THR A 136 -13.93 -12.64 2.52
C THR A 136 -13.33 -12.31 3.88
N VAL A 137 -12.15 -11.74 3.86
CA VAL A 137 -11.49 -11.14 5.02
C VAL A 137 -11.45 -9.64 4.84
#